data_9d6518a75c13c0c3c31013c965dc5b56
#
_entry.id   9d6518a75c13c0c3c31013c965dc5b56
#
_cell.length_a   1.000
_cell.length_b   1.000
_cell.length_c   1.000
_cell.angle_alpha   90.00
_cell.angle_beta   90.00
_cell.angle_gamma   90.00
#
_symmetry.space_group_name_H-M   'P 1'
#
loop_
_entity.id
_entity.type
_entity.pdbx_description
1 polymer ?
#
loop_
_entity_poly.entity_id
_entity_poly.type
_entity_poly.pdbx_seq_one_letter_code
_entity_poly.pdbx_strand_id
1 'polypeptide(L)'
;MAAFFDIDSQIQNGYTLIHNVQTETGCNEWLHAWEGIKELFVETGAKDIYDLNRKYNWEGFPSNYVQMMMTELRNAGLTNPEYYRKRAEFCGELADYYCKDDVMASKVRWAIGESYALLHDYQACDQYFEDCLCEDPAWGKGYIGWANCYEGLYINTDQPERAEQIYIKGLEQPGIRDKLDIALYLADFYKRTGKYDKARETKMLCRELQKAGAVSACHYKPLPSIAPEKTGRNMPCPCGSGKKYKKCCGL
;
A
#
# COMPACT_ATOMS: atom_id res chain seq x y z
N MET A 1 14.31 32.43 3.60
CA MET A 1 14.35 32.41 2.11
C MET A 1 15.53 31.60 1.57
N ALA A 2 16.77 31.78 2.05
CA ALA A 2 17.91 30.99 1.58
C ALA A 2 17.68 29.48 1.81
N ALA A 3 17.30 29.07 3.01
CA ALA A 3 17.03 27.67 3.36
C ALA A 3 15.97 27.01 2.46
N PHE A 4 14.91 27.73 2.06
CA PHE A 4 13.89 27.21 1.15
C PHE A 4 14.46 26.85 -0.24
N PHE A 5 15.28 27.74 -0.84
CA PHE A 5 15.88 27.48 -2.16
C PHE A 5 16.84 26.28 -2.12
N ASP A 6 17.54 26.10 -1.01
CA ASP A 6 18.44 24.95 -0.84
C ASP A 6 17.62 23.64 -0.76
N ILE A 7 16.51 23.62 -0.04
CA ILE A 7 15.62 22.46 0.09
C ILE A 7 14.99 22.10 -1.26
N ASP A 8 14.43 23.07 -1.99
CA ASP A 8 13.81 22.83 -3.30
C ASP A 8 14.85 22.33 -4.32
N SER A 9 16.07 22.89 -4.30
CA SER A 9 17.19 22.41 -5.11
C SER A 9 17.58 20.97 -4.77
N GLN A 10 17.61 20.60 -3.50
CA GLN A 10 17.88 19.20 -3.06
C GLN A 10 16.80 18.24 -3.55
N ILE A 11 15.52 18.66 -3.49
CA ILE A 11 14.41 17.87 -4.04
C ILE A 11 14.61 17.62 -5.53
N GLN A 12 14.95 18.66 -6.32
CA GLN A 12 15.19 18.54 -7.77
C GLN A 12 16.42 17.68 -8.07
N ASN A 13 17.49 17.80 -7.28
CA ASN A 13 18.66 16.94 -7.41
C ASN A 13 18.32 15.47 -7.16
N GLY A 14 17.53 15.18 -6.13
CA GLY A 14 17.04 13.83 -5.87
C GLY A 14 16.24 13.24 -7.04
N TYR A 15 15.33 14.02 -7.67
CA TYR A 15 14.64 13.60 -8.90
C TYR A 15 15.61 13.25 -10.02
N THR A 16 16.63 14.09 -10.22
CA THR A 16 17.64 13.88 -11.26
C THR A 16 18.45 12.61 -11.03
N LEU A 17 18.87 12.37 -9.79
CA LEU A 17 19.62 11.17 -9.40
C LEU A 17 18.79 9.89 -9.61
N ILE A 18 17.52 9.89 -9.19
CA ILE A 18 16.62 8.75 -9.36
C ILE A 18 16.35 8.48 -10.84
N HIS A 19 16.13 9.52 -11.64
CA HIS A 19 15.97 9.37 -13.09
C HIS A 19 17.22 8.73 -13.75
N ASN A 20 18.39 9.02 -13.24
CA ASN A 20 19.67 8.44 -13.68
C ASN A 20 19.97 7.07 -13.02
N VAL A 21 18.97 6.40 -12.43
CA VAL A 21 19.08 5.08 -11.79
C VAL A 21 20.04 5.05 -10.58
N GLN A 22 20.28 6.21 -9.97
CA GLN A 22 21.06 6.36 -8.74
C GLN A 22 20.12 6.45 -7.53
N THR A 23 19.27 5.43 -7.37
CA THR A 23 18.13 5.44 -6.43
C THR A 23 18.56 5.68 -4.99
N GLU A 24 19.59 4.98 -4.50
CA GLU A 24 20.06 5.15 -3.11
C GLU A 24 20.58 6.57 -2.86
N THR A 25 21.37 7.11 -3.80
CA THR A 25 21.91 8.48 -3.69
C THR A 25 20.78 9.50 -3.71
N GLY A 26 19.81 9.34 -4.63
CA GLY A 26 18.63 10.20 -4.71
C GLY A 26 17.76 10.15 -3.45
N CYS A 27 17.58 8.97 -2.88
CA CYS A 27 16.88 8.81 -1.61
C CYS A 27 17.61 9.52 -0.44
N ASN A 28 18.94 9.47 -0.40
CA ASN A 28 19.70 10.18 0.64
C ASN A 28 19.58 11.71 0.50
N GLU A 29 19.62 12.24 -0.73
CA GLU A 29 19.33 13.67 -0.98
C GLU A 29 17.93 14.05 -0.49
N TRP A 30 16.95 13.23 -0.78
CA TRP A 30 15.58 13.46 -0.33
C TRP A 30 15.40 13.35 1.18
N LEU A 31 16.08 12.40 1.85
CA LEU A 31 16.08 12.34 3.32
C LEU A 31 16.69 13.60 3.92
N HIS A 32 17.75 14.15 3.31
CA HIS A 32 18.33 15.41 3.76
C HIS A 32 17.38 16.59 3.53
N ALA A 33 16.70 16.66 2.37
CA ALA A 33 15.67 17.67 2.11
C ALA A 33 14.51 17.58 3.12
N TRP A 34 14.16 16.35 3.57
CA TRP A 34 13.11 16.14 4.57
C TRP A 34 13.43 16.80 5.91
N GLU A 35 14.69 16.76 6.37
CA GLU A 35 15.10 17.48 7.58
C GLU A 35 14.81 18.98 7.45
N GLY A 36 15.18 19.59 6.33
CA GLY A 36 14.87 20.99 6.06
C GLY A 36 13.37 21.28 5.98
N ILE A 37 12.58 20.35 5.40
CA ILE A 37 11.11 20.49 5.37
C ILE A 37 10.51 20.49 6.78
N LYS A 38 11.00 19.67 7.69
CA LYS A 38 10.56 19.68 9.10
C LYS A 38 10.85 21.01 9.77
N GLU A 39 12.00 21.63 9.49
CA GLU A 39 12.33 22.98 9.99
C GLU A 39 11.36 24.03 9.43
N LEU A 40 10.99 23.95 8.13
CA LEU A 40 10.00 24.85 7.54
C LEU A 40 8.61 24.69 8.18
N PHE A 41 8.21 23.51 8.58
CA PHE A 41 6.96 23.33 9.34
C PHE A 41 6.97 24.13 10.66
N VAL A 42 8.08 24.06 11.38
CA VAL A 42 8.26 24.80 12.65
C VAL A 42 8.28 26.31 12.38
N GLU A 43 9.06 26.75 11.39
CA GLU A 43 9.22 28.17 11.06
C GLU A 43 7.90 28.82 10.60
N THR A 44 7.14 28.12 9.76
CA THR A 44 5.94 28.67 9.12
C THR A 44 4.65 28.42 9.88
N GLY A 45 4.67 27.49 10.85
CA GLY A 45 3.46 27.01 11.51
C GLY A 45 2.47 26.35 10.54
N ALA A 46 2.96 25.77 9.44
CA ALA A 46 2.11 25.01 8.52
C ALA A 46 1.48 23.83 9.22
N LYS A 47 0.18 23.58 8.95
CA LYS A 47 -0.60 22.56 9.67
C LYS A 47 -0.42 21.16 9.09
N ASP A 48 -0.16 21.10 7.81
CA ASP A 48 0.01 19.86 7.03
C ASP A 48 0.84 20.11 5.77
N ILE A 49 1.16 19.06 5.06
CA ILE A 49 1.99 19.10 3.85
C ILE A 49 1.35 19.96 2.74
N TYR A 50 0.02 20.00 2.67
CA TYR A 50 -0.69 20.81 1.66
C TYR A 50 -0.68 22.30 2.03
N ASP A 51 -0.70 22.61 3.33
CA ASP A 51 -0.54 23.99 3.80
C ASP A 51 0.88 24.48 3.50
N LEU A 52 1.90 23.65 3.72
CA LEU A 52 3.27 23.95 3.35
C LEU A 52 3.42 24.20 1.83
N ASN A 53 2.76 23.42 0.99
CA ASN A 53 2.77 23.64 -0.47
C ASN A 53 2.34 25.06 -0.87
N ARG A 54 1.43 25.68 -0.11
CA ARG A 54 0.89 27.01 -0.41
C ARG A 54 1.76 28.17 0.07
N LYS A 55 2.73 27.89 0.95
CA LYS A 55 3.54 28.95 1.58
C LYS A 55 4.70 29.43 0.73
N TYR A 56 5.15 28.61 -0.21
CA TYR A 56 6.30 28.89 -1.07
C TYR A 56 6.01 28.56 -2.53
N ASN A 57 6.80 29.15 -3.42
CA ASN A 57 6.73 28.84 -4.85
C ASN A 57 7.70 27.69 -5.19
N TRP A 58 7.28 26.47 -4.93
CA TRP A 58 8.05 25.25 -5.19
C TRP A 58 8.16 24.95 -6.69
N GLU A 59 9.30 24.46 -7.16
CA GLU A 59 9.42 23.82 -8.48
C GLU A 59 8.75 22.45 -8.49
N GLY A 60 8.84 21.74 -7.37
CA GLY A 60 8.12 20.47 -7.14
C GLY A 60 7.45 20.44 -5.77
N PHE A 61 6.12 20.31 -5.76
CA PHE A 61 5.36 20.34 -4.51
C PHE A 61 5.82 19.29 -3.51
N PRO A 62 6.08 19.67 -2.24
CA PRO A 62 6.41 18.73 -1.16
C PRO A 62 5.47 17.52 -1.08
N SER A 63 4.17 17.66 -1.32
CA SER A 63 3.22 16.55 -1.34
C SER A 63 3.52 15.50 -2.41
N ASN A 64 4.08 15.88 -3.56
CA ASN A 64 4.47 14.95 -4.61
C ASN A 64 5.79 14.25 -4.26
N TYR A 65 6.74 15.01 -3.78
CA TYR A 65 8.03 14.52 -3.34
C TYR A 65 7.89 13.44 -2.26
N VAL A 66 7.11 13.66 -1.20
CA VAL A 66 6.94 12.68 -0.12
C VAL A 66 6.27 11.38 -0.61
N GLN A 67 5.35 11.46 -1.59
CA GLN A 67 4.74 10.28 -2.18
C GLN A 67 5.74 9.45 -2.99
N MET A 68 6.57 10.12 -3.80
CA MET A 68 7.61 9.42 -4.56
C MET A 68 8.68 8.84 -3.64
N MET A 69 9.06 9.57 -2.60
CA MET A 69 10.04 9.12 -1.64
C MET A 69 9.65 7.82 -0.96
N MET A 70 8.38 7.64 -0.55
CA MET A 70 7.89 6.37 -0.01
C MET A 70 8.10 5.21 -0.99
N THR A 71 7.94 5.46 -2.29
CA THR A 71 8.12 4.46 -3.35
C THR A 71 9.60 4.17 -3.59
N GLU A 72 10.42 5.21 -3.68
CA GLU A 72 11.83 5.05 -4.02
C GLU A 72 12.66 4.48 -2.85
N LEU A 73 12.31 4.79 -1.62
CA LEU A 73 12.89 4.12 -0.46
C LEU A 73 12.57 2.61 -0.46
N ARG A 74 11.36 2.22 -0.90
CA ARG A 74 11.02 0.82 -1.09
C ARG A 74 11.85 0.18 -2.21
N ASN A 75 12.05 0.88 -3.33
CA ASN A 75 12.86 0.41 -4.45
C ASN A 75 14.33 0.26 -4.05
N ALA A 76 14.90 1.24 -3.33
CA ALA A 76 16.27 1.17 -2.80
C ALA A 76 16.43 -0.01 -1.82
N GLY A 77 15.38 -0.32 -1.05
CA GLY A 77 15.37 -1.45 -0.14
C GLY A 77 15.52 -2.82 -0.81
N LEU A 78 15.23 -2.95 -2.12
CA LEU A 78 15.43 -4.20 -2.87
C LEU A 78 16.91 -4.59 -2.99
N THR A 79 17.80 -3.60 -2.98
CA THR A 79 19.27 -3.80 -3.03
C THR A 79 19.91 -3.64 -1.66
N ASN A 80 19.37 -2.77 -0.81
CA ASN A 80 19.90 -2.48 0.50
C ASN A 80 18.75 -2.38 1.54
N PRO A 81 18.50 -3.44 2.32
CA PRO A 81 17.40 -3.50 3.29
C PRO A 81 17.35 -2.36 4.31
N GLU A 82 18.45 -1.62 4.50
CA GLU A 82 18.50 -0.45 5.38
C GLU A 82 17.50 0.64 4.95
N TYR A 83 17.20 0.74 3.64
CA TYR A 83 16.21 1.69 3.14
C TYR A 83 14.77 1.33 3.53
N TYR A 84 14.48 0.10 3.90
CA TYR A 84 13.19 -0.24 4.50
C TYR A 84 13.05 0.34 5.91
N ARG A 85 14.14 0.38 6.73
CA ARG A 85 14.15 1.07 8.03
C ARG A 85 13.96 2.56 7.84
N LYS A 86 14.77 3.18 6.97
CA LYS A 86 14.64 4.61 6.63
C LYS A 86 13.23 4.95 6.14
N ARG A 87 12.57 4.04 5.39
CA ARG A 87 11.19 4.23 4.94
C ARG A 87 10.20 4.21 6.09
N ALA A 88 10.35 3.27 7.03
CA ALA A 88 9.48 3.22 8.21
C ALA A 88 9.64 4.46 9.09
N GLU A 89 10.87 4.91 9.32
CA GLU A 89 11.20 6.11 10.09
C GLU A 89 10.62 7.36 9.41
N PHE A 90 10.93 7.57 8.13
CA PHE A 90 10.39 8.68 7.34
C PHE A 90 8.86 8.71 7.33
N CYS A 91 8.21 7.57 7.12
CA CYS A 91 6.75 7.48 7.14
C CYS A 91 6.19 7.73 8.54
N GLY A 92 6.88 7.30 9.60
CA GLY A 92 6.50 7.59 10.99
C GLY A 92 6.46 9.09 11.26
N GLU A 93 7.51 9.81 10.88
CA GLU A 93 7.56 11.27 11.00
C GLU A 93 6.52 11.96 10.09
N LEU A 94 6.37 11.48 8.85
CA LEU A 94 5.43 12.05 7.88
C LEU A 94 3.97 11.92 8.33
N ALA A 95 3.63 10.92 9.13
CA ALA A 95 2.27 10.70 9.61
C ALA A 95 1.71 11.90 10.38
N ASP A 96 2.57 12.65 11.07
CA ASP A 96 2.19 13.84 11.85
C ASP A 96 1.73 15.03 10.98
N TYR A 97 2.07 15.00 9.68
CA TYR A 97 1.79 16.08 8.72
C TYR A 97 0.62 15.78 7.79
N TYR A 98 -0.21 14.77 8.12
CA TYR A 98 -1.46 14.48 7.44
C TYR A 98 -2.64 14.43 8.42
N CYS A 99 -3.81 14.92 7.98
CA CYS A 99 -5.04 14.68 8.74
C CYS A 99 -5.36 13.17 8.78
N LYS A 100 -5.89 12.67 9.90
CA LYS A 100 -6.19 11.24 10.10
C LYS A 100 -7.11 10.65 9.01
N ASP A 101 -8.00 11.45 8.45
CA ASP A 101 -8.96 11.05 7.40
C ASP A 101 -8.41 11.19 5.97
N ASP A 102 -7.15 11.64 5.82
CA ASP A 102 -6.52 11.76 4.52
C ASP A 102 -6.22 10.38 3.91
N VAL A 103 -6.45 10.25 2.61
CA VAL A 103 -6.07 9.06 1.84
C VAL A 103 -4.58 8.77 1.96
N MET A 104 -3.75 9.82 2.07
CA MET A 104 -2.31 9.69 2.25
C MET A 104 -1.93 9.19 3.63
N ALA A 105 -2.63 9.59 4.69
CA ALA A 105 -2.42 9.03 6.03
C ALA A 105 -2.58 7.50 6.03
N SER A 106 -3.57 6.99 5.30
CA SER A 106 -3.76 5.55 5.13
C SER A 106 -2.59 4.87 4.39
N LYS A 107 -2.05 5.52 3.34
CA LYS A 107 -0.89 5.00 2.58
C LYS A 107 0.39 5.03 3.42
N VAL A 108 0.60 6.07 4.20
CA VAL A 108 1.73 6.22 5.12
C VAL A 108 1.73 5.10 6.16
N ARG A 109 0.59 4.86 6.82
CA ARG A 109 0.44 3.76 7.78
C ARG A 109 0.72 2.39 7.14
N TRP A 110 0.19 2.17 5.93
CA TRP A 110 0.48 0.94 5.20
C TRP A 110 1.99 0.78 4.92
N ALA A 111 2.65 1.86 4.48
CA ALA A 111 4.07 1.84 4.16
C ALA A 111 4.95 1.47 5.35
N ILE A 112 4.58 1.88 6.58
CA ILE A 112 5.30 1.52 7.80
C ILE A 112 5.20 0.01 8.05
N GLY A 113 3.98 -0.55 8.11
CA GLY A 113 3.78 -1.97 8.35
C GLY A 113 4.40 -2.86 7.25
N GLU A 114 4.27 -2.46 5.98
CA GLU A 114 4.93 -3.13 4.86
C GLU A 114 6.47 -3.12 5.01
N SER A 115 7.05 -2.03 5.51
CA SER A 115 8.51 -1.94 5.70
C SER A 115 9.01 -2.94 6.73
N TYR A 116 8.30 -3.16 7.82
CA TYR A 116 8.64 -4.22 8.79
C TYR A 116 8.57 -5.61 8.17
N ALA A 117 7.52 -5.89 7.39
CA ALA A 117 7.39 -7.17 6.70
C ALA A 117 8.52 -7.40 5.65
N LEU A 118 8.93 -6.34 4.93
CA LEU A 118 10.06 -6.38 3.99
C LEU A 118 11.41 -6.61 4.69
N LEU A 119 11.54 -6.22 5.95
CA LEU A 119 12.67 -6.56 6.83
C LEU A 119 12.57 -7.97 7.43
N HIS A 120 11.51 -8.73 7.10
CA HIS A 120 11.15 -10.00 7.72
C HIS A 120 10.90 -9.92 9.23
N ASP A 121 10.67 -8.71 9.76
CA ASP A 121 10.23 -8.48 11.14
C ASP A 121 8.70 -8.55 11.21
N TYR A 122 8.18 -9.77 11.11
CA TYR A 122 6.73 -10.02 11.13
C TYR A 122 6.10 -9.72 12.49
N GLN A 123 6.89 -9.79 13.58
CA GLN A 123 6.40 -9.42 14.90
C GLN A 123 6.12 -7.91 14.98
N ALA A 124 7.05 -7.07 14.53
CA ALA A 124 6.85 -5.63 14.46
C ALA A 124 5.74 -5.25 13.47
N CYS A 125 5.64 -5.96 12.35
CA CYS A 125 4.56 -5.76 11.38
C CYS A 125 3.18 -6.02 12.00
N ASP A 126 3.00 -7.16 12.66
CA ASP A 126 1.75 -7.54 13.31
C ASP A 126 1.39 -6.52 14.41
N GLN A 127 2.33 -6.22 15.31
CA GLN A 127 2.10 -5.27 16.39
C GLN A 127 1.68 -3.90 15.85
N TYR A 128 2.35 -3.41 14.83
CA TYR A 128 2.03 -2.11 14.24
C TYR A 128 0.62 -2.04 13.66
N PHE A 129 0.21 -3.07 12.88
CA PHE A 129 -1.15 -3.09 12.34
C PHE A 129 -2.20 -3.30 13.44
N GLU A 130 -1.91 -4.10 14.46
CA GLU A 130 -2.81 -4.31 15.60
C GLU A 130 -3.02 -3.00 16.37
N ASP A 131 -1.97 -2.24 16.62
CA ASP A 131 -2.05 -0.93 17.29
C ASP A 131 -2.89 0.06 16.47
N CYS A 132 -2.63 0.16 15.16
CA CYS A 132 -3.42 1.01 14.26
C CYS A 132 -4.90 0.60 14.21
N LEU A 133 -5.20 -0.70 14.22
CA LEU A 133 -6.56 -1.23 14.20
C LEU A 133 -7.23 -1.19 15.57
N CYS A 134 -6.47 -1.11 16.65
CA CYS A 134 -7.01 -0.81 17.98
C CYS A 134 -7.53 0.63 18.04
N GLU A 135 -6.81 1.59 17.44
CA GLU A 135 -7.23 2.99 17.34
C GLU A 135 -8.42 3.18 16.39
N ASP A 136 -8.41 2.49 15.25
CA ASP A 136 -9.43 2.58 14.20
C ASP A 136 -9.83 1.18 13.69
N PRO A 137 -10.67 0.46 14.43
CA PRO A 137 -11.09 -0.90 14.05
C PRO A 137 -11.83 -0.97 12.71
N ALA A 138 -12.41 0.13 12.26
CA ALA A 138 -13.11 0.24 10.99
C ALA A 138 -12.21 0.54 9.78
N TRP A 139 -10.91 0.63 9.94
CA TRP A 139 -9.95 0.91 8.86
C TRP A 139 -9.74 -0.29 7.95
N GLY A 140 -10.62 -0.45 6.94
CA GLY A 140 -10.58 -1.59 6.01
C GLY A 140 -9.29 -1.73 5.22
N LYS A 141 -8.68 -0.59 4.81
CA LYS A 141 -7.37 -0.59 4.13
C LYS A 141 -6.24 -1.10 5.03
N GLY A 142 -6.37 -0.99 6.34
CA GLY A 142 -5.41 -1.56 7.29
C GLY A 142 -5.39 -3.08 7.22
N TYR A 143 -6.57 -3.72 7.20
CA TYR A 143 -6.66 -5.18 7.02
C TYR A 143 -6.10 -5.63 5.67
N ILE A 144 -6.36 -4.86 4.59
CA ILE A 144 -5.78 -5.15 3.27
C ILE A 144 -4.25 -5.05 3.31
N GLY A 145 -3.72 -3.95 3.85
CA GLY A 145 -2.27 -3.73 3.96
C GLY A 145 -1.58 -4.81 4.77
N TRP A 146 -2.17 -5.17 5.91
CA TRP A 146 -1.66 -6.22 6.77
C TRP A 146 -1.66 -7.59 6.09
N ALA A 147 -2.78 -7.98 5.45
CA ALA A 147 -2.88 -9.23 4.72
C ALA A 147 -1.87 -9.32 3.57
N ASN A 148 -1.66 -8.22 2.83
CA ASN A 148 -0.70 -8.16 1.72
C ASN A 148 0.74 -8.47 2.16
N CYS A 149 1.09 -8.22 3.42
CA CYS A 149 2.39 -8.57 3.98
C CYS A 149 2.63 -10.09 4.01
N TYR A 150 1.56 -10.90 3.94
CA TYR A 150 1.60 -12.35 4.03
C TYR A 150 1.16 -13.08 2.74
N GLU A 151 0.76 -12.34 1.69
CA GLU A 151 0.26 -12.97 0.45
C GLU A 151 1.32 -13.65 -0.41
N GLY A 152 2.60 -13.40 -0.17
CA GLY A 152 3.70 -13.93 -0.98
C GLY A 152 3.85 -13.27 -2.37
N LEU A 153 3.18 -12.16 -2.64
CA LEU A 153 3.25 -11.46 -3.93
C LEU A 153 4.46 -10.55 -4.04
N TYR A 154 4.71 -9.76 -3.00
CA TYR A 154 5.74 -8.74 -2.96
C TYR A 154 6.79 -9.02 -1.90
N ILE A 155 6.43 -9.86 -0.93
CA ILE A 155 7.26 -10.27 0.18
C ILE A 155 7.28 -11.79 0.15
N ASN A 156 8.47 -12.37 0.07
CA ASN A 156 8.60 -13.83 0.09
C ASN A 156 8.26 -14.34 1.50
N THR A 157 7.11 -14.97 1.62
CA THR A 157 6.58 -15.52 2.87
C THR A 157 5.91 -16.86 2.63
N ASP A 158 6.02 -17.74 3.61
CA ASP A 158 5.40 -19.08 3.59
C ASP A 158 4.07 -19.12 4.39
N GLN A 159 3.45 -17.96 4.63
CA GLN A 159 2.31 -17.84 5.54
C GLN A 159 1.01 -17.33 4.86
N PRO A 160 0.57 -17.89 3.72
CA PRO A 160 -0.65 -17.43 3.04
C PRO A 160 -1.93 -17.63 3.88
N GLU A 161 -1.92 -18.59 4.83
CA GLU A 161 -3.04 -18.79 5.75
C GLU A 161 -3.21 -17.60 6.70
N ARG A 162 -2.12 -16.91 7.04
CA ARG A 162 -2.17 -15.69 7.86
C ARG A 162 -2.86 -14.56 7.09
N ALA A 163 -2.57 -14.40 5.81
CA ALA A 163 -3.27 -13.44 4.95
C ALA A 163 -4.78 -13.69 4.91
N GLU A 164 -5.18 -14.96 4.71
CA GLU A 164 -6.60 -15.36 4.73
C GLU A 164 -7.29 -14.98 6.04
N GLN A 165 -6.67 -15.29 7.17
CA GLN A 165 -7.21 -14.96 8.50
C GLN A 165 -7.41 -13.46 8.69
N ILE A 166 -6.44 -12.64 8.26
CA ILE A 166 -6.51 -11.18 8.38
C ILE A 166 -7.64 -10.60 7.52
N TYR A 167 -7.79 -11.06 6.27
CA TYR A 167 -8.90 -10.65 5.42
C TYR A 167 -10.26 -10.99 6.02
N ILE A 168 -10.41 -12.22 6.54
CA ILE A 168 -11.66 -12.67 7.19
C ILE A 168 -11.93 -11.80 8.42
N LYS A 169 -10.94 -11.57 9.28
CA LYS A 169 -11.06 -10.69 10.46
C LYS A 169 -11.57 -9.30 10.06
N GLY A 170 -11.06 -8.75 8.96
CA GLY A 170 -11.52 -7.46 8.42
C GLY A 170 -12.97 -7.50 7.93
N LEU A 171 -13.38 -8.54 7.22
CA LEU A 171 -14.77 -8.68 6.73
C LEU A 171 -15.79 -8.84 7.85
N GLU A 172 -15.40 -9.46 8.96
CA GLU A 172 -16.24 -9.71 10.14
C GLU A 172 -16.33 -8.51 11.08
N GLN A 173 -15.44 -7.51 10.90
CA GLN A 173 -15.41 -6.32 11.77
C GLN A 173 -16.70 -5.50 11.62
N PRO A 174 -17.45 -5.22 12.71
CA PRO A 174 -18.63 -4.36 12.66
C PRO A 174 -18.29 -2.95 12.18
N GLY A 175 -19.10 -2.42 11.28
CA GLY A 175 -18.92 -1.06 10.76
C GLY A 175 -17.68 -0.84 9.89
N ILE A 176 -17.06 -1.93 9.41
CA ILE A 176 -15.86 -1.87 8.58
C ILE A 176 -16.06 -0.99 7.34
N ARG A 177 -15.16 -0.04 7.13
CA ARG A 177 -15.05 0.71 5.87
C ARG A 177 -14.38 -0.15 4.82
N ASP A 178 -14.54 0.22 3.56
CA ASP A 178 -13.90 -0.47 2.41
C ASP A 178 -14.20 -1.99 2.34
N LYS A 179 -15.35 -2.44 2.86
CA LYS A 179 -15.73 -3.86 2.91
C LYS A 179 -15.68 -4.52 1.53
N LEU A 180 -16.13 -3.80 0.49
CA LEU A 180 -16.06 -4.28 -0.88
C LEU A 180 -14.61 -4.49 -1.34
N ASP A 181 -13.71 -3.58 -0.98
CA ASP A 181 -12.30 -3.69 -1.34
C ASP A 181 -11.67 -4.91 -0.67
N ILE A 182 -11.91 -5.12 0.63
CA ILE A 182 -11.42 -6.33 1.34
C ILE A 182 -11.93 -7.60 0.63
N ALA A 183 -13.21 -7.66 0.27
CA ALA A 183 -13.79 -8.82 -0.42
C ALA A 183 -13.18 -9.02 -1.81
N LEU A 184 -12.87 -7.96 -2.56
CA LEU A 184 -12.22 -8.03 -3.87
C LEU A 184 -10.79 -8.58 -3.75
N TYR A 185 -10.01 -8.10 -2.78
CA TYR A 185 -8.65 -8.59 -2.51
C TYR A 185 -8.66 -10.06 -2.10
N LEU A 186 -9.56 -10.44 -1.18
CA LEU A 186 -9.70 -11.83 -0.75
C LEU A 186 -10.13 -12.76 -1.89
N ALA A 187 -11.05 -12.33 -2.76
CA ALA A 187 -11.47 -13.13 -3.90
C ALA A 187 -10.31 -13.38 -4.89
N ASP A 188 -9.45 -12.37 -5.09
CA ASP A 188 -8.26 -12.52 -5.92
C ASP A 188 -7.19 -13.40 -5.25
N PHE A 189 -6.96 -13.22 -3.95
CA PHE A 189 -6.11 -14.09 -3.16
C PHE A 189 -6.53 -15.57 -3.29
N TYR A 190 -7.80 -15.89 -3.09
CA TYR A 190 -8.31 -17.26 -3.26
C TYR A 190 -8.12 -17.81 -4.68
N LYS A 191 -8.28 -16.94 -5.70
CA LYS A 191 -8.04 -17.34 -7.09
C LYS A 191 -6.57 -17.69 -7.32
N ARG A 192 -5.64 -16.89 -6.80
CA ARG A 192 -4.19 -17.09 -6.95
C ARG A 192 -3.70 -18.32 -6.18
N THR A 193 -4.28 -18.59 -5.01
CA THR A 193 -3.93 -19.75 -4.17
C THR A 193 -4.70 -21.02 -4.55
N GLY A 194 -5.46 -21.02 -5.66
CA GLY A 194 -6.19 -22.21 -6.15
C GLY A 194 -7.45 -22.56 -5.35
N LYS A 195 -7.86 -21.74 -4.40
CA LYS A 195 -9.06 -21.94 -3.58
C LYS A 195 -10.33 -21.47 -4.33
N TYR A 196 -10.62 -22.08 -5.50
CA TYR A 196 -11.61 -21.56 -6.46
C TYR A 196 -13.04 -21.51 -5.95
N ASP A 197 -13.45 -22.43 -5.08
CA ASP A 197 -14.81 -22.42 -4.49
C ASP A 197 -14.96 -21.22 -3.56
N LYS A 198 -14.00 -20.97 -2.66
CA LYS A 198 -13.96 -19.77 -1.81
C LYS A 198 -13.90 -18.48 -2.64
N ALA A 199 -13.13 -18.48 -3.73
CA ALA A 199 -13.10 -17.34 -4.66
C ALA A 199 -14.46 -17.03 -5.27
N ARG A 200 -15.26 -18.08 -5.58
CA ARG A 200 -16.61 -17.93 -6.14
C ARG A 200 -17.59 -17.37 -5.10
N GLU A 201 -17.57 -17.91 -3.89
CA GLU A 201 -18.39 -17.42 -2.78
C GLU A 201 -18.08 -15.96 -2.45
N THR A 202 -16.80 -15.60 -2.33
CA THR A 202 -16.39 -14.23 -2.06
C THR A 202 -16.78 -13.27 -3.19
N LYS A 203 -16.73 -13.70 -4.47
CA LYS A 203 -17.26 -12.90 -5.58
C LYS A 203 -18.77 -12.71 -5.53
N MET A 204 -19.52 -13.65 -4.99
CA MET A 204 -20.96 -13.45 -4.75
C MET A 204 -21.17 -12.37 -3.70
N LEU A 205 -20.42 -12.39 -2.60
CA LEU A 205 -20.41 -11.30 -1.60
C LEU A 205 -20.08 -9.95 -2.23
N CYS A 206 -19.06 -9.86 -3.10
CA CYS A 206 -18.75 -8.60 -3.80
C CYS A 206 -19.95 -8.07 -4.59
N ARG A 207 -20.67 -8.95 -5.31
CA ARG A 207 -21.87 -8.56 -6.08
C ARG A 207 -23.01 -8.09 -5.18
N GLU A 208 -23.21 -8.72 -4.03
CA GLU A 208 -24.21 -8.31 -3.04
C GLU A 208 -23.88 -6.93 -2.45
N LEU A 209 -22.62 -6.70 -2.08
CA LEU A 209 -22.15 -5.41 -1.59
C LEU A 209 -22.33 -4.30 -2.65
N GLN A 210 -22.02 -4.58 -3.91
CA GLN A 210 -22.24 -3.63 -5.02
C GLN A 210 -23.71 -3.32 -5.24
N LYS A 211 -24.59 -4.34 -5.19
CA LYS A 211 -26.05 -4.13 -5.26
C LYS A 211 -26.58 -3.30 -4.10
N ALA A 212 -25.97 -3.44 -2.91
CA ALA A 212 -26.29 -2.63 -1.74
C ALA A 212 -25.70 -1.19 -1.80
N GLY A 213 -25.07 -0.81 -2.91
CA GLY A 213 -24.53 0.53 -3.12
C GLY A 213 -23.09 0.75 -2.66
N ALA A 214 -22.39 -0.31 -2.25
CA ALA A 214 -20.98 -0.20 -1.94
C ALA A 214 -20.16 0.13 -3.20
N VAL A 215 -19.32 1.16 -3.10
CA VAL A 215 -18.40 1.59 -4.17
C VAL A 215 -16.99 1.27 -3.73
N SER A 216 -16.19 0.67 -4.62
CA SER A 216 -14.77 0.49 -4.37
C SER A 216 -14.06 1.84 -4.40
N ALA A 217 -13.39 2.19 -3.30
CA ALA A 217 -12.55 3.37 -3.22
C ALA A 217 -11.15 3.12 -3.81
N CYS A 218 -10.77 1.86 -3.96
CA CYS A 218 -9.53 1.46 -4.62
C CYS A 218 -9.76 1.33 -6.12
N HIS A 219 -8.83 1.84 -6.92
CA HIS A 219 -8.67 1.41 -8.31
C HIS A 219 -8.04 -0.01 -8.29
N TYR A 220 -8.80 -0.96 -7.73
CA TYR A 220 -8.37 -2.35 -7.72
C TYR A 220 -8.17 -2.79 -9.18
N LYS A 221 -6.91 -2.86 -9.59
CA LYS A 221 -6.53 -3.58 -10.79
C LYS A 221 -6.16 -4.98 -10.34
N PRO A 222 -6.91 -6.03 -10.74
CA PRO A 222 -6.46 -7.39 -10.53
C PRO A 222 -5.04 -7.49 -11.05
N LEU A 223 -4.13 -7.99 -10.22
CA LEU A 223 -2.78 -8.30 -10.68
C LEU A 223 -2.92 -9.21 -11.92
N PRO A 224 -2.10 -8.99 -12.97
CA PRO A 224 -2.11 -9.89 -14.09
C PRO A 224 -1.92 -11.28 -13.52
N SER A 225 -2.96 -12.12 -13.65
CA SER A 225 -2.79 -13.54 -13.32
C SER A 225 -1.55 -13.97 -14.10
N ILE A 226 -0.59 -14.62 -13.43
CA ILE A 226 0.36 -15.51 -14.11
C ILE A 226 -0.55 -16.62 -14.63
N ALA A 227 -1.30 -16.31 -15.70
CA ALA A 227 -2.21 -17.24 -16.28
C ALA A 227 -1.36 -18.27 -17.02
N PRO A 228 -1.50 -19.56 -16.73
CA PRO A 228 -1.23 -20.53 -17.76
C PRO A 228 -2.07 -20.11 -18.98
N GLU A 229 -1.52 -20.25 -20.18
CA GLU A 229 -2.08 -19.85 -21.47
C GLU A 229 -3.59 -19.69 -21.51
N LYS A 230 -4.09 -18.60 -22.11
CA LYS A 230 -5.51 -18.22 -22.18
C LYS A 230 -6.39 -19.46 -22.44
N THR A 231 -6.92 -20.04 -21.39
CA THR A 231 -7.86 -21.14 -21.52
C THR A 231 -9.08 -20.64 -22.30
N GLY A 232 -9.27 -21.15 -23.48
CA GLY A 232 -10.38 -20.77 -24.34
C GLY A 232 -11.72 -20.97 -23.59
N ARG A 233 -12.68 -20.07 -23.78
CA ARG A 233 -13.98 -20.09 -23.06
C ARG A 233 -14.68 -21.47 -23.07
N ASN A 234 -14.45 -22.28 -24.11
CA ASN A 234 -15.06 -23.60 -24.29
C ASN A 234 -14.16 -24.77 -23.87
N MET A 235 -12.91 -24.52 -23.48
CA MET A 235 -11.99 -25.56 -23.02
C MET A 235 -12.39 -26.08 -21.62
N PRO A 236 -11.96 -27.28 -21.23
CA PRO A 236 -12.13 -27.79 -19.88
C PRO A 236 -11.52 -26.80 -18.87
N CYS A 237 -12.19 -26.61 -17.75
CA CYS A 237 -11.69 -25.69 -16.75
C CYS A 237 -10.42 -26.26 -16.08
N PRO A 238 -9.31 -25.52 -15.98
CA PRO A 238 -8.07 -25.99 -15.37
C PRO A 238 -8.20 -26.30 -13.88
N CYS A 239 -9.32 -25.94 -13.22
CA CYS A 239 -9.60 -26.31 -11.83
C CYS A 239 -9.98 -27.78 -11.63
N GLY A 240 -10.01 -28.59 -12.70
CA GLY A 240 -10.38 -30.03 -12.61
C GLY A 240 -11.88 -30.31 -12.42
N SER A 241 -12.76 -29.31 -12.46
CA SER A 241 -14.21 -29.47 -12.22
C SER A 241 -14.96 -30.21 -13.33
N GLY A 242 -14.31 -30.56 -14.44
CA GLY A 242 -14.93 -31.15 -15.64
C GLY A 242 -15.86 -30.20 -16.42
N LYS A 243 -16.09 -28.99 -15.96
CA LYS A 243 -16.94 -27.98 -16.62
C LYS A 243 -16.13 -27.17 -17.63
N LYS A 244 -16.81 -26.59 -18.64
CA LYS A 244 -16.18 -25.63 -19.54
C LYS A 244 -15.75 -24.37 -18.78
N TYR A 245 -14.60 -23.79 -19.11
CA TYR A 245 -14.03 -22.60 -18.43
C TYR A 245 -15.05 -21.48 -18.23
N LYS A 246 -15.83 -21.13 -19.26
CA LYS A 246 -16.90 -20.11 -19.21
C LYS A 246 -18.07 -20.43 -18.24
N LYS A 247 -18.20 -21.67 -17.81
CA LYS A 247 -19.25 -22.12 -16.85
C LYS A 247 -18.66 -22.47 -15.49
N CYS A 248 -17.41 -22.09 -15.24
CA CYS A 248 -16.69 -22.34 -14.00
C CYS A 248 -15.84 -21.13 -13.60
N CYS A 249 -14.52 -21.18 -13.74
CA CYS A 249 -13.61 -20.10 -13.32
C CYS A 249 -13.57 -18.90 -14.30
N GLY A 250 -14.18 -19.02 -15.46
CA GLY A 250 -14.31 -17.96 -16.48
C GLY A 250 -15.63 -17.19 -16.44
N LEU A 251 -16.42 -17.33 -15.35
CA LEU A 251 -17.65 -16.53 -15.12
C LEU A 251 -17.28 -15.07 -14.70
#